data_81dedf780a72c01f0dab92f2e65341a5
#
_entry.id   81dedf780a72c01f0dab92f2e65341a5
#
_cell.length_a   1.000
_cell.length_b   1.000
_cell.length_c   1.000
_cell.angle_alpha   90.00
_cell.angle_beta   90.00
_cell.angle_gamma   90.00
#
_symmetry.space_group_name_H-M   'P 1'
#
loop_
_entity.id
_entity.type
_entity.pdbx_description
1 polymer ?
#
loop_
_entity_poly.entity_id
_entity_poly.type
_entity_poly.pdbx_seq_one_letter_code
_entity_poly.pdbx_strand_id
1 'polypeptide(L)'
;MIVCAASNNAGKLKELRRILEQMGHEVKSLRDLCIDLDPEETGTTFAENARIKAEAFCKASGLPTVADDSGLCVDALNGAPGVYSARYAGEGHDSAANNAKLLREMEKIPDERRAARFVCSICAVFGDDDIVQCDGACEGTIARRLHGQNGFGYDPLFMVGERSFAELDGPAKDAISHRGRALAALYEKLK
;
A
#
# COMPACT_ATOMS: atom_id res chain seq x y z
N MET A 1 -2.47 7.71 21.10
CA MET A 1 -2.30 6.31 21.59
C MET A 1 -1.08 5.67 20.95
N ILE A 2 -0.59 4.56 21.52
CA ILE A 2 0.45 3.73 20.86
C ILE A 2 -0.25 2.77 19.90
N VAL A 3 0.25 2.69 18.67
CA VAL A 3 -0.33 1.86 17.59
C VAL A 3 0.77 1.02 16.95
N CYS A 4 0.50 -0.26 16.72
CA CYS A 4 1.36 -1.12 15.91
C CYS A 4 1.07 -0.89 14.42
N ALA A 5 2.09 -0.49 13.66
CA ALA A 5 2.01 -0.46 12.19
C ALA A 5 2.49 -1.82 11.64
N ALA A 6 1.53 -2.62 11.21
CA ALA A 6 1.72 -4.02 10.83
C ALA A 6 2.15 -4.15 9.37
N SER A 7 3.42 -3.92 9.10
CA SER A 7 4.00 -4.09 7.76
C SER A 7 5.47 -4.47 7.84
N ASN A 8 5.86 -5.52 7.12
CA ASN A 8 7.25 -5.90 6.87
C ASN A 8 7.87 -5.12 5.69
N ASN A 9 7.05 -4.41 4.91
CA ASN A 9 7.53 -3.59 3.80
C ASN A 9 8.00 -2.22 4.31
N ALA A 10 9.30 -1.95 4.20
CA ALA A 10 9.91 -0.70 4.69
C ALA A 10 9.30 0.57 4.06
N GLY A 11 8.91 0.52 2.79
CA GLY A 11 8.26 1.64 2.10
C GLY A 11 6.88 1.94 2.67
N LYS A 12 6.05 0.90 2.81
CA LYS A 12 4.72 1.01 3.43
C LYS A 12 4.82 1.50 4.87
N LEU A 13 5.72 0.90 5.67
CA LEU A 13 5.93 1.28 7.06
C LEU A 13 6.31 2.76 7.21
N LYS A 14 7.18 3.27 6.33
CA LYS A 14 7.58 4.68 6.33
C LYS A 14 6.39 5.61 6.08
N GLU A 15 5.51 5.27 5.15
CA GLU A 15 4.30 6.04 4.86
C GLU A 15 3.27 5.94 5.99
N LEU A 16 2.97 4.72 6.47
CA LEU A 16 2.07 4.50 7.61
C LEU A 16 2.51 5.30 8.84
N ARG A 17 3.79 5.19 9.20
CA ARG A 17 4.37 5.91 10.35
C ARG A 17 4.17 7.41 10.20
N ARG A 18 4.58 8.00 9.06
CA ARG A 18 4.48 9.44 8.82
C ARG A 18 3.05 9.95 8.96
N ILE A 19 2.07 9.25 8.39
CA ILE A 19 0.68 9.68 8.41
C ILE A 19 0.06 9.49 9.80
N LEU A 20 0.28 8.33 10.45
CA LEU A 20 -0.26 8.07 11.78
C LEU A 20 0.35 8.97 12.86
N GLU A 21 1.65 9.32 12.75
CA GLU A 21 2.29 10.29 13.66
C GLU A 21 1.70 11.70 13.48
N GLN A 22 1.38 12.12 12.25
CA GLN A 22 0.68 13.39 12.00
C GLN A 22 -0.74 13.40 12.60
N MET A 23 -1.37 12.24 12.77
CA MET A 23 -2.65 12.07 13.45
C MET A 23 -2.52 12.02 14.99
N GLY A 24 -1.30 12.18 15.53
CA GLY A 24 -1.03 12.24 16.97
C GLY A 24 -0.86 10.85 17.63
N HIS A 25 -0.56 9.81 16.86
CA HIS A 25 -0.27 8.47 17.39
C HIS A 25 1.23 8.24 17.54
N GLU A 26 1.64 7.49 18.57
CA GLU A 26 2.98 6.91 18.66
C GLU A 26 3.00 5.60 17.90
N VAL A 27 3.87 5.45 16.90
CA VAL A 27 3.89 4.29 16.01
C VAL A 27 5.04 3.35 16.34
N LYS A 28 4.71 2.10 16.61
CA LYS A 28 5.66 1.00 16.78
C LYS A 28 5.61 0.10 15.55
N SER A 29 6.76 -0.25 15.01
CA SER A 29 6.85 -1.30 13.99
C SER A 29 6.92 -2.68 14.64
N LEU A 30 6.74 -3.73 13.84
CA LEU A 30 6.94 -5.11 14.28
C LEU A 30 8.34 -5.34 14.85
N ARG A 31 9.34 -4.72 14.23
CA ARG A 31 10.73 -4.76 14.68
C ARG A 31 10.92 -4.08 16.04
N ASP A 32 10.29 -2.92 16.26
CA ASP A 32 10.35 -2.20 17.54
C ASP A 32 9.75 -3.04 18.68
N LEU A 33 8.80 -3.93 18.34
CA LEU A 33 8.12 -4.83 19.27
C LEU A 33 8.76 -6.23 19.33
N CYS A 34 9.86 -6.47 18.61
CA CYS A 34 10.51 -7.78 18.50
C CYS A 34 9.55 -8.89 18.03
N ILE A 35 8.58 -8.55 17.18
CA ILE A 35 7.63 -9.50 16.59
C ILE A 35 8.18 -9.99 15.26
N ASP A 36 8.48 -11.28 15.20
CA ASP A 36 8.87 -12.01 13.98
C ASP A 36 7.71 -12.92 13.56
N LEU A 37 6.76 -12.33 12.86
CA LEU A 37 5.56 -13.00 12.38
C LEU A 37 5.31 -12.54 10.93
N ASP A 38 4.99 -13.47 10.05
CA ASP A 38 4.62 -13.22 8.66
C ASP A 38 3.35 -14.01 8.33
N PRO A 39 2.17 -13.46 8.61
CA PRO A 39 0.91 -14.15 8.36
C PRO A 39 0.74 -14.43 6.87
N GLU A 40 0.35 -15.66 6.54
CA GLU A 40 0.04 -16.04 5.17
C GLU A 40 -1.16 -15.24 4.65
N GLU A 41 -0.97 -14.49 3.57
CA GLU A 41 -2.01 -13.71 2.91
C GLU A 41 -2.84 -14.62 2.00
N THR A 42 -3.85 -15.28 2.57
CA THR A 42 -4.73 -16.23 1.86
C THR A 42 -5.96 -15.55 1.26
N GLY A 43 -6.14 -14.26 1.48
CA GLY A 43 -7.26 -13.48 0.97
C GLY A 43 -7.18 -13.28 -0.56
N THR A 44 -8.33 -13.15 -1.17
CA THR A 44 -8.49 -12.86 -2.60
C THR A 44 -8.64 -11.37 -2.88
N THR A 45 -8.81 -10.57 -1.84
CA THR A 45 -8.95 -9.11 -1.89
C THR A 45 -7.95 -8.42 -0.97
N PHE A 46 -7.66 -7.15 -1.25
CA PHE A 46 -6.82 -6.31 -0.38
C PHE A 46 -7.42 -6.20 1.03
N ALA A 47 -8.75 -6.08 1.14
CA ALA A 47 -9.43 -5.96 2.43
C ALA A 47 -9.27 -7.23 3.30
N GLU A 48 -9.40 -8.41 2.70
CA GLU A 48 -9.19 -9.69 3.40
C GLU A 48 -7.74 -9.80 3.89
N ASN A 49 -6.75 -9.51 3.05
CA ASN A 49 -5.35 -9.59 3.42
C ASN A 49 -4.96 -8.55 4.49
N ALA A 50 -5.47 -7.32 4.39
CA ALA A 50 -5.26 -6.30 5.43
C ALA A 50 -5.83 -6.76 6.78
N ARG A 51 -7.01 -7.39 6.79
CA ARG A 51 -7.64 -7.91 8.00
C ARG A 51 -6.84 -9.05 8.61
N ILE A 52 -6.44 -10.05 7.82
CA ILE A 52 -5.60 -11.17 8.27
C ILE A 52 -4.37 -10.65 9.00
N LYS A 53 -3.67 -9.69 8.39
CA LYS A 53 -2.48 -9.07 9.00
C LYS A 53 -2.82 -8.32 10.29
N ALA A 54 -3.84 -7.46 10.27
CA ALA A 54 -4.19 -6.65 11.43
C ALA A 54 -4.57 -7.50 12.65
N GLU A 55 -5.40 -8.53 12.47
CA GLU A 55 -5.81 -9.44 13.53
C GLU A 55 -4.62 -10.22 14.10
N ALA A 56 -3.78 -10.80 13.23
CA ALA A 56 -2.61 -11.57 13.66
C ALA A 56 -1.61 -10.72 14.47
N PHE A 57 -1.33 -9.50 14.00
CA PHE A 57 -0.38 -8.63 14.69
C PHE A 57 -0.97 -7.95 15.92
N CYS A 58 -2.27 -7.65 15.95
CA CYS A 58 -2.95 -7.17 17.16
C CYS A 58 -2.84 -8.21 18.27
N LYS A 59 -3.13 -9.47 17.96
CA LYS A 59 -3.00 -10.59 18.90
C LYS A 59 -1.56 -10.77 19.39
N ALA A 60 -0.58 -10.63 18.49
CA ALA A 60 0.84 -10.82 18.84
C ALA A 60 1.42 -9.66 19.65
N SER A 61 1.01 -8.42 19.36
CA SER A 61 1.53 -7.21 20.00
C SER A 61 0.80 -6.81 21.27
N GLY A 62 -0.47 -7.19 21.41
CA GLY A 62 -1.37 -6.68 22.46
C GLY A 62 -1.70 -5.18 22.30
N LEU A 63 -1.40 -4.57 21.16
CA LEU A 63 -1.63 -3.15 20.88
C LEU A 63 -2.69 -2.96 19.80
N PRO A 64 -3.40 -1.82 19.81
CA PRO A 64 -4.13 -1.38 18.62
C PRO A 64 -3.24 -1.46 17.39
N THR A 65 -3.73 -2.09 16.34
CA THR A 65 -2.91 -2.42 15.17
C THR A 65 -3.55 -1.92 13.89
N VAL A 66 -2.76 -1.27 13.07
CA VAL A 66 -3.14 -0.85 11.72
C VAL A 66 -2.31 -1.62 10.70
N ALA A 67 -2.98 -2.35 9.83
CA ALA A 67 -2.37 -3.03 8.69
C ALA A 67 -2.92 -2.49 7.38
N ASP A 68 -2.09 -2.51 6.32
CA ASP A 68 -2.53 -2.26 4.96
C ASP A 68 -2.26 -3.46 4.05
N ASP A 69 -3.16 -3.65 3.10
CA ASP A 69 -2.83 -4.34 1.87
C ASP A 69 -3.13 -3.45 0.67
N SER A 70 -2.24 -3.45 -0.31
CA SER A 70 -2.30 -2.47 -1.39
C SER A 70 -1.56 -2.95 -2.63
N GLY A 71 -2.03 -2.51 -3.77
CA GLY A 71 -1.41 -2.86 -5.05
C GLY A 71 -1.83 -1.96 -6.19
N LEU A 72 -1.19 -2.20 -7.31
CA LEU A 72 -1.46 -1.55 -8.58
C LEU A 72 -2.45 -2.40 -9.38
N CYS A 73 -3.50 -1.77 -9.88
CA CYS A 73 -4.47 -2.38 -10.79
C CYS A 73 -4.42 -1.66 -12.13
N VAL A 74 -4.14 -2.38 -13.22
CA VAL A 74 -4.02 -1.82 -14.58
C VAL A 74 -5.18 -2.31 -15.43
N ASP A 75 -5.97 -1.40 -15.99
CA ASP A 75 -7.19 -1.74 -16.72
C ASP A 75 -6.92 -2.61 -17.95
N ALA A 76 -5.90 -2.28 -18.73
CA ALA A 76 -5.50 -3.05 -19.91
C ALA A 76 -5.01 -4.46 -19.60
N LEU A 77 -4.68 -4.75 -18.35
CA LEU A 77 -4.25 -6.06 -17.84
C LEU A 77 -5.32 -6.74 -16.98
N ASN A 78 -6.59 -6.35 -17.15
CA ASN A 78 -7.73 -6.88 -16.37
C ASN A 78 -7.53 -6.78 -14.85
N GLY A 79 -6.93 -5.69 -14.38
CA GLY A 79 -6.65 -5.43 -12.99
C GLY A 79 -5.33 -6.02 -12.45
N ALA A 80 -4.58 -6.76 -13.26
CA ALA A 80 -3.26 -7.20 -12.84
C ALA A 80 -2.31 -5.99 -12.70
N PRO A 81 -1.31 -6.07 -11.81
CA PRO A 81 -0.96 -7.16 -10.89
C PRO A 81 -1.90 -7.37 -9.70
N GLY A 82 -2.71 -6.39 -9.28
CA GLY A 82 -3.69 -6.53 -8.19
C GLY A 82 -3.04 -6.97 -6.87
N VAL A 83 -3.62 -7.95 -6.19
CA VAL A 83 -3.10 -8.51 -4.91
C VAL A 83 -1.72 -9.14 -5.05
N TYR A 84 -1.28 -9.43 -6.25
CA TYR A 84 0.07 -9.98 -6.55
C TYR A 84 1.12 -8.90 -6.81
N SER A 85 0.82 -7.62 -6.55
CA SER A 85 1.70 -6.49 -6.88
C SER A 85 3.11 -6.63 -6.35
N ALA A 86 3.30 -7.10 -5.14
CA ALA A 86 4.62 -7.27 -4.53
C ALA A 86 5.46 -8.38 -5.19
N ARG A 87 4.81 -9.44 -5.70
CA ARG A 87 5.44 -10.63 -6.29
C ARG A 87 5.10 -10.84 -7.76
N TYR A 88 4.82 -9.76 -8.49
CA TYR A 88 4.36 -9.82 -9.88
C TYR A 88 5.36 -10.51 -10.83
N ALA A 89 6.65 -10.28 -10.63
CA ALA A 89 7.72 -10.94 -11.37
C ALA A 89 8.29 -12.21 -10.69
N GLY A 90 7.75 -12.59 -9.53
CA GLY A 90 8.18 -13.75 -8.74
C GLY A 90 8.31 -13.45 -7.26
N GLU A 91 8.57 -14.47 -6.45
CA GLU A 91 8.55 -14.41 -4.98
C GLU A 91 9.67 -13.55 -4.36
N GLY A 92 10.62 -13.07 -5.15
CA GLY A 92 11.74 -12.25 -4.68
C GLY A 92 11.38 -10.81 -4.27
N HIS A 93 10.13 -10.39 -4.44
CA HIS A 93 9.66 -9.02 -4.15
C HIS A 93 10.53 -7.92 -4.78
N ASP A 94 11.13 -8.20 -5.95
CA ASP A 94 12.04 -7.29 -6.65
C ASP A 94 11.26 -6.24 -7.44
N SER A 95 11.29 -4.99 -6.95
CA SER A 95 10.61 -3.86 -7.60
C SER A 95 11.14 -3.59 -9.01
N ALA A 96 12.43 -3.78 -9.28
CA ALA A 96 12.98 -3.57 -10.62
C ALA A 96 12.47 -4.62 -11.60
N ALA A 97 12.43 -5.89 -11.18
CA ALA A 97 11.88 -6.98 -11.97
C ALA A 97 10.37 -6.80 -12.21
N ASN A 98 9.61 -6.38 -11.19
CA ASN A 98 8.18 -6.09 -11.29
C ASN A 98 7.91 -4.96 -12.30
N ASN A 99 8.65 -3.85 -12.22
CA ASN A 99 8.56 -2.73 -13.16
C ASN A 99 8.93 -3.15 -14.59
N ALA A 100 10.00 -3.92 -14.77
CA ALA A 100 10.41 -4.41 -16.06
C ALA A 100 9.35 -5.33 -16.70
N LYS A 101 8.70 -6.19 -15.89
CA LYS A 101 7.60 -7.04 -16.35
C LYS A 101 6.41 -6.18 -16.79
N LEU A 102 6.00 -5.23 -15.96
CA LEU A 102 4.88 -4.33 -16.28
C LEU A 102 5.13 -3.56 -17.59
N LEU A 103 6.33 -3.00 -17.77
CA LEU A 103 6.68 -2.28 -18.99
C LEU A 103 6.58 -3.17 -20.23
N ARG A 104 7.05 -4.42 -20.18
CA ARG A 104 6.93 -5.38 -21.29
C ARG A 104 5.48 -5.68 -21.64
N GLU A 105 4.63 -5.95 -20.65
CA GLU A 105 3.22 -6.25 -20.86
C GLU A 105 2.44 -5.05 -21.40
N MET A 106 2.87 -3.84 -21.03
CA MET A 106 2.28 -2.59 -21.48
C MET A 106 2.89 -2.03 -22.77
N GLU A 107 3.88 -2.69 -23.38
CA GLU A 107 4.63 -2.15 -24.53
C GLU A 107 3.73 -1.80 -25.71
N LYS A 108 2.80 -2.68 -26.07
CA LYS A 108 1.89 -2.54 -27.21
C LYS A 108 0.58 -1.84 -26.85
N ILE A 109 0.39 -1.44 -25.59
CA ILE A 109 -0.83 -0.77 -25.15
C ILE A 109 -0.72 0.73 -25.50
N PRO A 110 -1.68 1.28 -26.28
CA PRO A 110 -1.68 2.69 -26.65
C PRO A 110 -1.96 3.58 -25.43
N ASP A 111 -1.59 4.86 -25.53
CA ASP A 111 -1.59 5.77 -24.36
C ASP A 111 -2.97 5.96 -23.74
N GLU A 112 -4.03 5.99 -24.56
CA GLU A 112 -5.43 6.13 -24.13
C GLU A 112 -5.96 4.90 -23.36
N ARG A 113 -5.24 3.79 -23.36
CA ARG A 113 -5.60 2.54 -22.68
C ARG A 113 -4.64 2.17 -21.54
N ARG A 114 -3.85 3.14 -21.08
CA ARG A 114 -2.87 2.90 -20.01
C ARG A 114 -3.38 3.28 -18.62
N ALA A 115 -4.71 3.43 -18.46
CA ALA A 115 -5.33 3.76 -17.20
C ALA A 115 -5.01 2.67 -16.14
N ALA A 116 -4.73 3.14 -14.93
CA ALA A 116 -4.41 2.30 -13.79
C ALA A 116 -4.81 3.02 -12.50
N ARG A 117 -4.91 2.26 -11.41
CA ARG A 117 -5.09 2.82 -10.07
C ARG A 117 -4.25 2.07 -9.05
N PHE A 118 -3.74 2.79 -8.08
CA PHE A 118 -3.33 2.19 -6.83
C PHE A 118 -4.53 2.07 -5.91
N VAL A 119 -4.66 0.91 -5.26
CA VAL A 119 -5.69 0.62 -4.25
C VAL A 119 -5.01 0.28 -2.93
N CYS A 120 -5.58 0.73 -1.83
CA CYS A 120 -5.15 0.39 -0.49
C CYS A 120 -6.37 0.09 0.36
N SER A 121 -6.39 -1.08 0.98
CA SER A 121 -7.31 -1.39 2.07
C SER A 121 -6.57 -1.33 3.39
N ILE A 122 -7.09 -0.55 4.33
CA ILE A 122 -6.62 -0.45 5.71
C ILE A 122 -7.56 -1.23 6.61
N CYS A 123 -7.00 -2.01 7.51
CA CYS A 123 -7.71 -2.62 8.63
C CYS A 123 -7.07 -2.15 9.93
N ALA A 124 -7.88 -1.56 10.81
CA ALA A 124 -7.49 -1.20 12.17
C ALA A 124 -8.23 -2.12 13.16
N VAL A 125 -7.50 -2.74 14.08
CA VAL A 125 -8.01 -3.64 15.12
C VAL A 125 -7.64 -3.05 16.47
N PHE A 126 -8.66 -2.77 17.30
CA PHE A 126 -8.50 -2.20 18.63
C PHE A 126 -8.76 -3.21 19.75
N GLY A 127 -9.25 -4.39 19.41
CA GLY A 127 -9.60 -5.50 20.28
C GLY A 127 -10.35 -6.58 19.49
N ASP A 128 -10.85 -7.61 20.18
CA ASP A 128 -11.41 -8.79 19.50
C ASP A 128 -12.59 -8.50 18.58
N ASP A 129 -13.44 -7.52 18.92
CA ASP A 129 -14.65 -7.18 18.15
C ASP A 129 -14.63 -5.73 17.61
N ASP A 130 -13.56 -4.97 17.85
CA ASP A 130 -13.45 -3.57 17.42
C ASP A 130 -12.54 -3.47 16.20
N ILE A 131 -13.14 -3.65 15.03
CA ILE A 131 -12.46 -3.70 13.73
C ILE A 131 -13.04 -2.63 12.81
N VAL A 132 -12.17 -1.78 12.28
CA VAL A 132 -12.54 -0.75 11.31
C VAL A 132 -11.77 -0.97 10.01
N GLN A 133 -12.48 -1.04 8.89
CA GLN A 133 -11.89 -1.15 7.56
C GLN A 133 -12.21 0.08 6.71
N CYS A 134 -11.23 0.52 5.94
CA CYS A 134 -11.32 1.65 5.02
C CYS A 134 -10.50 1.38 3.76
N ASP A 135 -11.01 1.86 2.64
CA ASP A 135 -10.34 1.77 1.36
C ASP A 135 -9.96 3.16 0.84
N GLY A 136 -8.91 3.21 0.05
CA GLY A 136 -8.52 4.40 -0.69
C GLY A 136 -7.96 4.01 -2.06
N ALA A 137 -8.25 4.81 -3.06
CA ALA A 137 -7.73 4.63 -4.40
C ALA A 137 -7.15 5.92 -4.94
N CYS A 138 -6.15 5.82 -5.79
CA CYS A 138 -5.60 6.91 -6.56
C CYS A 138 -5.57 6.52 -8.03
N GLU A 139 -6.33 7.24 -8.85
CA GLU A 139 -6.36 7.03 -10.30
C GLU A 139 -5.14 7.66 -10.96
N GLY A 140 -4.66 7.02 -12.02
CA GLY A 140 -3.51 7.47 -12.78
C GLY A 140 -3.32 6.68 -14.06
N THR A 141 -2.11 6.74 -14.61
CA THR A 141 -1.74 6.01 -15.84
C THR A 141 -0.35 5.40 -15.70
N ILE A 142 -0.06 4.38 -16.52
CA ILE A 142 1.26 3.75 -16.57
C ILE A 142 2.12 4.45 -17.62
N ALA A 143 3.27 4.97 -17.19
CA ALA A 143 4.27 5.58 -18.07
C ALA A 143 4.95 4.53 -18.98
N ARG A 144 5.59 5.02 -20.05
CA ARG A 144 6.39 4.17 -20.97
C ARG A 144 7.82 3.93 -20.49
N ARG A 145 8.26 4.65 -19.48
CA ARG A 145 9.58 4.54 -18.86
C ARG A 145 9.52 4.99 -17.41
N LEU A 146 10.56 4.70 -16.66
CA LEU A 146 10.69 5.13 -15.27
C LEU A 146 10.91 6.65 -15.18
N HIS A 147 10.24 7.30 -14.22
CA HIS A 147 10.34 8.72 -13.88
C HIS A 147 10.54 8.88 -12.38
N GLY A 148 11.49 9.71 -11.96
CA GLY A 148 11.78 9.96 -10.55
C GLY A 148 12.55 8.84 -9.87
N GLN A 149 12.90 9.06 -8.59
CA GLN A 149 13.72 8.15 -7.80
C GLN A 149 13.23 7.97 -6.36
N ASN A 150 12.14 8.67 -5.98
CA ASN A 150 11.56 8.55 -4.65
C ASN A 150 10.59 7.37 -4.58
N GLY A 151 10.10 7.08 -3.36
CA GLY A 151 9.09 6.07 -3.14
C GLY A 151 9.60 4.64 -3.26
N PHE A 152 8.73 3.73 -3.71
CA PHE A 152 9.02 2.30 -3.84
C PHE A 152 8.04 1.63 -4.83
N GLY A 153 8.30 0.37 -5.16
CA GLY A 153 7.43 -0.43 -6.01
C GLY A 153 7.26 0.17 -7.41
N TYR A 154 6.02 0.41 -7.80
CA TYR A 154 5.66 0.94 -9.12
C TYR A 154 5.59 2.48 -9.17
N ASP A 155 5.97 3.18 -8.10
CA ASP A 155 5.95 4.64 -8.06
C ASP A 155 6.60 5.32 -9.28
N PRO A 156 7.74 4.81 -9.82
CA PRO A 156 8.37 5.41 -10.99
C PRO A 156 7.57 5.25 -12.31
N LEU A 157 6.59 4.35 -12.35
CA LEU A 157 5.75 4.12 -13.53
C LEU A 157 4.35 4.69 -13.40
N PHE A 158 3.90 5.00 -12.17
CA PHE A 158 2.54 5.46 -11.93
C PHE A 158 2.45 6.97 -11.98
N MET A 159 1.78 7.49 -13.03
CA MET A 159 1.61 8.92 -13.29
C MET A 159 0.29 9.43 -12.73
N VAL A 160 0.34 10.58 -12.05
CA VAL A 160 -0.83 11.36 -11.67
C VAL A 160 -0.68 12.74 -12.31
N GLY A 161 -1.45 13.00 -13.35
CA GLY A 161 -1.20 14.13 -14.23
C GLY A 161 0.15 14.00 -14.94
N GLU A 162 1.00 15.00 -14.81
CA GLU A 162 2.30 15.06 -15.49
C GLU A 162 3.47 14.50 -14.66
N ARG A 163 3.23 14.08 -13.41
CA ARG A 163 4.28 13.63 -12.48
C ARG A 163 4.04 12.20 -12.04
N SER A 164 5.12 11.42 -11.95
CA SER A 164 5.06 10.12 -11.30
C SER A 164 5.04 10.25 -9.77
N PHE A 165 4.57 9.21 -9.08
CA PHE A 165 4.68 9.17 -7.63
C PHE A 165 6.13 9.26 -7.14
N ALA A 166 7.09 8.77 -7.94
CA ALA A 166 8.51 8.85 -7.61
C ALA A 166 9.15 10.22 -7.85
N GLU A 167 8.42 11.16 -8.44
CA GLU A 167 8.83 12.57 -8.56
C GLU A 167 8.27 13.45 -7.44
N LEU A 168 7.43 12.88 -6.57
CA LEU A 168 6.86 13.57 -5.41
C LEU A 168 7.72 13.30 -4.17
N ASP A 169 7.77 14.29 -3.27
CA ASP A 169 8.23 14.04 -1.91
C ASP A 169 7.16 13.27 -1.09
N GLY A 170 7.54 12.82 0.10
CA GLY A 170 6.64 12.04 0.94
C GLY A 170 5.32 12.74 1.25
N PRO A 171 5.34 13.97 1.81
CA PRO A 171 4.11 14.70 2.13
C PRO A 171 3.21 14.96 0.92
N ALA A 172 3.79 15.33 -0.24
CA ALA A 172 3.02 15.54 -1.46
C ALA A 172 2.36 14.24 -1.96
N LYS A 173 3.08 13.11 -1.88
CA LYS A 173 2.52 11.81 -2.22
C LYS A 173 1.42 11.41 -1.24
N ASP A 174 1.60 11.57 0.08
CA ASP A 174 0.60 11.21 1.08
C ASP A 174 -0.72 11.95 0.87
N ALA A 175 -0.67 13.22 0.48
CA ALA A 175 -1.85 14.05 0.27
C ALA A 175 -2.77 13.51 -0.85
N ILE A 176 -2.25 12.77 -1.81
CA ILE A 176 -3.01 12.30 -2.98
C ILE A 176 -3.06 10.78 -3.12
N SER A 177 -2.22 10.04 -2.39
CA SER A 177 -2.07 8.61 -2.58
C SER A 177 -3.27 7.80 -2.05
N HIS A 178 -3.38 6.58 -2.56
CA HIS A 178 -4.33 5.57 -2.11
C HIS A 178 -4.24 5.34 -0.58
N ARG A 179 -3.02 5.20 -0.03
CA ARG A 179 -2.80 4.99 1.41
C ARG A 179 -3.16 6.22 2.22
N GLY A 180 -2.78 7.41 1.78
CA GLY A 180 -3.17 8.66 2.44
C GLY A 180 -4.69 8.81 2.52
N ARG A 181 -5.40 8.51 1.42
CA ARG A 181 -6.87 8.55 1.38
C ARG A 181 -7.52 7.49 2.29
N ALA A 182 -7.00 6.26 2.30
CA ALA A 182 -7.51 5.19 3.17
C ALA A 182 -7.32 5.54 4.66
N LEU A 183 -6.16 6.08 5.04
CA LEU A 183 -5.89 6.51 6.41
C LEU A 183 -6.72 7.75 6.81
N ALA A 184 -6.94 8.69 5.90
CA ALA A 184 -7.85 9.82 6.15
C ALA A 184 -9.28 9.32 6.39
N ALA A 185 -9.76 8.36 5.61
CA ALA A 185 -11.07 7.73 5.83
C ALA A 185 -11.14 6.98 7.17
N LEU A 186 -10.07 6.30 7.58
CA LEU A 186 -9.98 5.68 8.91
C LEU A 186 -10.08 6.72 10.02
N TYR A 187 -9.34 7.82 9.91
CA TYR A 187 -9.37 8.91 10.90
C TYR A 187 -10.78 9.49 11.08
N GLU A 188 -11.51 9.71 9.98
CA GLU A 188 -12.88 10.21 10.06
C GLU A 188 -13.85 9.22 10.73
N LYS A 189 -13.63 7.92 10.60
CA LYS A 189 -14.46 6.89 11.28
C LYS A 189 -14.15 6.75 12.77
N LEU A 190 -12.96 7.19 13.21
CA LEU A 190 -12.52 7.07 14.61
C LEU A 190 -12.77 8.34 15.46
N LYS A 191 -13.32 9.40 14.85
CA LYS A 191 -13.77 10.63 15.55
C LYS A 191 -15.10 10.39 16.26
#